data_39acac2583b7ae0cc2f799694ee18623
#
_entry.id   39acac2583b7ae0cc2f799694ee18623
#
_cell.length_a   1.000
_cell.length_b   1.000
_cell.length_c   1.000
_cell.angle_alpha   90.00
_cell.angle_beta   90.00
_cell.angle_gamma   90.00
#
_symmetry.space_group_name_H-M   'P 1'
#
loop_
_entity.id
_entity.type
_entity.pdbx_description
1 polymer ?
#
loop_
_entity_poly.entity_id
_entity_poly.type
_entity_poly.pdbx_seq_one_letter_code
_entity_poly.pdbx_strand_id
1 'polypeptide(L)'
;MKKLLTCLALSFVAASSYAATPLWLRDVQISPDGTEIAFCYKGDIYKVPANGGTATQLTTQASYECSPIWSPDSKQIAFASDRNGNFDLFVMSADGGAARRLTTHSASEIPSTFTTDGNYILFSASIQDPANSALFPTSAMTELYKVPVTGGRTEQVLGTPAEMVCFDKSGKTFLYQDRKGFEDEWRKHHTSSITRDVWLYDSENGKHTNLTAHAGEDRNPVFAPDGQTVYFLSERDGGTFNVYSFPISSPQSLKTVTHFKTHPVRFLSMGSNGTLCYTYDGRNITLKNKEINRRKSKSISSVMTKIQ
;
A
#
# COMPACT_ATOMS: atom_id res chain seq x y z
N MET A 1 13.59 -76.83 9.01
CA MET A 1 14.14 -75.56 8.58
C MET A 1 12.97 -74.57 8.40
N LYS A 2 12.73 -73.75 9.38
CA LYS A 2 11.66 -72.73 9.35
C LYS A 2 12.31 -71.41 8.92
N LYS A 3 11.89 -70.88 7.78
CA LYS A 3 12.31 -69.53 7.28
C LYS A 3 11.47 -68.43 7.99
N LEU A 4 12.14 -67.64 8.77
CA LEU A 4 11.58 -66.45 9.41
C LEU A 4 11.58 -65.32 8.37
N LEU A 5 10.39 -64.87 7.96
CA LEU A 5 10.24 -63.70 7.12
C LEU A 5 10.09 -62.46 8.05
N THR A 6 11.12 -61.62 8.08
CA THR A 6 11.10 -60.37 8.84
C THR A 6 10.52 -59.28 7.91
N CYS A 7 9.29 -58.86 8.15
CA CYS A 7 8.69 -57.67 7.51
C CYS A 7 9.23 -56.41 8.16
N LEU A 8 10.04 -55.65 7.41
CA LEU A 8 10.49 -54.31 7.81
C LEU A 8 9.37 -53.31 7.47
N ALA A 9 8.64 -52.86 8.49
CA ALA A 9 7.67 -51.79 8.33
C ALA A 9 8.42 -50.46 8.30
N LEU A 10 8.53 -49.84 7.11
CA LEU A 10 8.97 -48.44 6.95
C LEU A 10 7.86 -47.52 7.44
N SER A 11 8.04 -46.94 8.63
CA SER A 11 7.18 -45.85 9.12
C SER A 11 7.55 -44.56 8.40
N PHE A 12 6.73 -44.13 7.45
CA PHE A 12 6.80 -42.77 6.90
C PHE A 12 6.34 -41.79 7.96
N VAL A 13 7.24 -41.12 8.64
CA VAL A 13 6.94 -39.94 9.44
C VAL A 13 6.73 -38.80 8.44
N ALA A 14 5.46 -38.46 8.17
CA ALA A 14 5.11 -37.24 7.48
C ALA A 14 5.54 -36.07 8.37
N ALA A 15 6.68 -35.45 8.07
CA ALA A 15 7.06 -34.20 8.67
C ALA A 15 6.07 -33.16 8.21
N SER A 16 5.08 -32.83 9.06
CA SER A 16 4.23 -31.67 8.88
C SER A 16 5.12 -30.43 8.96
N SER A 17 5.53 -29.87 7.85
CA SER A 17 6.17 -28.57 7.83
C SER A 17 5.13 -27.55 8.31
N TYR A 18 5.24 -27.14 9.56
CA TYR A 18 4.53 -25.96 10.04
C TYR A 18 5.07 -24.77 9.29
N ALA A 19 4.38 -24.36 8.22
CA ALA A 19 4.68 -23.10 7.57
C ALA A 19 4.51 -21.99 8.62
N ALA A 20 5.60 -21.29 8.95
CA ALA A 20 5.56 -20.20 9.90
C ALA A 20 4.65 -19.09 9.35
N THR A 21 3.80 -18.52 10.20
CA THR A 21 3.06 -17.30 9.85
C THR A 21 4.07 -16.16 9.81
N PRO A 22 4.34 -15.55 8.65
CA PRO A 22 5.30 -14.46 8.57
C PRO A 22 4.78 -13.26 9.33
N LEU A 23 5.68 -12.55 10.00
CA LEU A 23 5.45 -11.25 10.61
C LEU A 23 6.16 -10.17 9.80
N TRP A 24 5.78 -8.92 9.99
CA TRP A 24 6.39 -7.76 9.33
C TRP A 24 6.10 -7.68 7.82
N LEU A 25 4.88 -8.07 7.43
CA LEU A 25 4.38 -7.80 6.09
C LEU A 25 4.23 -6.29 5.90
N ARG A 26 4.71 -5.77 4.76
CA ARG A 26 4.77 -4.34 4.46
C ARG A 26 4.04 -4.04 3.14
N ASP A 27 3.67 -2.78 2.96
CA ASP A 27 3.13 -2.23 1.72
C ASP A 27 1.98 -3.06 1.15
N VAL A 28 1.05 -3.46 2.03
CA VAL A 28 -0.06 -4.31 1.62
C VAL A 28 -1.06 -3.53 0.77
N GLN A 29 -1.42 -4.13 -0.37
CA GLN A 29 -2.38 -3.58 -1.32
C GLN A 29 -3.36 -4.67 -1.76
N ILE A 30 -4.64 -4.47 -1.49
CA ILE A 30 -5.68 -5.35 -2.03
C ILE A 30 -5.90 -5.03 -3.51
N SER A 31 -6.08 -6.07 -4.33
CA SER A 31 -6.41 -5.89 -5.75
C SER A 31 -7.75 -5.16 -5.92
N PRO A 32 -7.96 -4.38 -7.00
CA PRO A 32 -9.22 -3.70 -7.26
C PRO A 32 -10.44 -4.62 -7.25
N ASP A 33 -10.32 -5.85 -7.75
CA ASP A 33 -11.40 -6.85 -7.70
C ASP A 33 -11.64 -7.44 -6.29
N GLY A 34 -10.73 -7.16 -5.34
CA GLY A 34 -10.81 -7.59 -3.94
C GLY A 34 -10.49 -9.07 -3.72
N THR A 35 -9.85 -9.75 -4.67
CA THR A 35 -9.58 -11.20 -4.62
C THR A 35 -8.20 -11.55 -4.10
N GLU A 36 -7.21 -10.68 -4.29
CA GLU A 36 -5.81 -10.90 -3.92
C GLU A 36 -5.23 -9.72 -3.14
N ILE A 37 -4.17 -9.97 -2.38
CA ILE A 37 -3.38 -8.96 -1.65
C ILE A 37 -1.94 -9.09 -2.11
N ALA A 38 -1.36 -8.03 -2.65
CA ALA A 38 0.06 -7.90 -2.86
C ALA A 38 0.73 -7.29 -1.62
N PHE A 39 1.96 -7.69 -1.32
CA PHE A 39 2.71 -7.17 -0.18
C PHE A 39 4.22 -7.39 -0.36
N CYS A 40 5.00 -6.62 0.39
CA CYS A 40 6.44 -6.81 0.48
C CYS A 40 6.79 -7.65 1.71
N TYR A 41 7.69 -8.63 1.51
CA TYR A 41 8.27 -9.42 2.59
C TYR A 41 9.74 -9.74 2.29
N LYS A 42 10.64 -9.36 3.21
CA LYS A 42 12.11 -9.53 3.08
C LYS A 42 12.72 -8.97 1.79
N GLY A 43 12.13 -7.92 1.24
CA GLY A 43 12.63 -7.26 0.03
C GLY A 43 12.09 -7.83 -1.28
N ASP A 44 11.19 -8.80 -1.24
CA ASP A 44 10.50 -9.33 -2.42
C ASP A 44 9.01 -9.04 -2.39
N ILE A 45 8.38 -9.01 -3.56
CA ILE A 45 6.94 -8.87 -3.73
C ILE A 45 6.29 -10.27 -3.73
N TYR A 46 5.25 -10.39 -2.93
CA TYR A 46 4.41 -11.58 -2.82
C TYR A 46 2.96 -11.24 -3.08
N LYS A 47 2.15 -12.23 -3.43
CA LYS A 47 0.69 -12.14 -3.41
C LYS A 47 0.06 -13.30 -2.65
N VAL A 48 -1.14 -13.07 -2.09
CA VAL A 48 -1.93 -14.08 -1.37
C VAL A 48 -3.41 -13.84 -1.64
N PRO A 49 -4.27 -14.89 -1.69
CA PRO A 49 -5.72 -14.68 -1.75
C PRO A 49 -6.22 -13.82 -0.59
N ALA A 50 -7.16 -12.90 -0.86
CA ALA A 50 -7.69 -11.98 0.16
C ALA A 50 -8.43 -12.68 1.31
N ASN A 51 -8.83 -13.94 1.13
CA ASN A 51 -9.42 -14.79 2.17
C ASN A 51 -8.39 -15.67 2.91
N GLY A 52 -7.10 -15.48 2.63
CA GLY A 52 -5.99 -16.23 3.24
C GLY A 52 -5.53 -17.41 2.40
N GLY A 53 -4.43 -18.00 2.81
CA GLY A 53 -3.82 -19.14 2.13
C GLY A 53 -2.30 -19.05 2.08
N THR A 54 -1.71 -19.73 1.11
CA THR A 54 -0.27 -19.71 0.85
C THR A 54 0.06 -18.56 -0.09
N ALA A 55 1.05 -17.74 0.28
CA ALA A 55 1.54 -16.67 -0.57
C ALA A 55 2.42 -17.21 -1.69
N THR A 56 2.30 -16.58 -2.85
CA THR A 56 3.17 -16.81 -4.00
C THR A 56 4.19 -15.68 -4.08
N GLN A 57 5.47 -16.02 -4.16
CA GLN A 57 6.54 -15.08 -4.41
C GLN A 57 6.51 -14.67 -5.89
N LEU A 58 6.51 -13.37 -6.18
CA LEU A 58 6.45 -12.84 -7.54
C LEU A 58 7.81 -12.37 -8.04
N THR A 59 8.69 -11.95 -7.12
CA THR A 59 10.04 -11.48 -7.44
C THR A 59 11.09 -12.27 -6.66
N THR A 60 12.28 -12.44 -7.24
CA THR A 60 13.38 -13.25 -6.69
C THR A 60 14.74 -12.61 -6.96
N GLN A 61 14.79 -11.34 -7.26
CA GLN A 61 16.04 -10.62 -7.54
C GLN A 61 16.82 -10.36 -6.26
N ALA A 62 18.15 -10.31 -6.35
CA ALA A 62 19.00 -9.88 -5.23
C ALA A 62 18.96 -8.36 -5.06
N SER A 63 17.77 -7.81 -4.86
CA SER A 63 17.47 -6.38 -4.72
C SER A 63 16.38 -6.20 -3.67
N TYR A 64 16.14 -4.96 -3.28
CA TYR A 64 15.00 -4.63 -2.42
C TYR A 64 13.85 -4.11 -3.28
N GLU A 65 12.68 -4.73 -3.12
CA GLU A 65 11.46 -4.40 -3.85
C GLU A 65 10.35 -4.04 -2.86
N CYS A 66 9.66 -2.93 -3.14
CA CYS A 66 8.66 -2.38 -2.23
C CYS A 66 7.52 -1.67 -2.98
N SER A 67 6.53 -1.24 -2.20
CA SER A 67 5.40 -0.42 -2.66
C SER A 67 4.66 -0.99 -3.87
N PRO A 68 4.23 -2.28 -3.83
CA PRO A 68 3.44 -2.84 -4.92
C PRO A 68 2.09 -2.13 -5.04
N ILE A 69 1.69 -1.81 -6.26
CA ILE A 69 0.37 -1.26 -6.60
C ILE A 69 -0.25 -2.06 -7.75
N TRP A 70 -1.56 -2.19 -7.74
CA TRP A 70 -2.31 -2.93 -8.74
C TRP A 70 -2.81 -2.04 -9.88
N SER A 71 -2.80 -2.59 -11.11
CA SER A 71 -3.54 -1.98 -12.22
C SER A 71 -5.06 -2.06 -11.98
N PRO A 72 -5.87 -1.14 -12.57
CA PRO A 72 -7.33 -1.12 -12.36
C PRO A 72 -8.04 -2.41 -12.73
N ASP A 73 -7.49 -3.17 -13.69
CA ASP A 73 -8.02 -4.48 -14.14
C ASP A 73 -7.48 -5.66 -13.32
N SER A 74 -6.70 -5.42 -12.28
CA SER A 74 -6.04 -6.42 -11.41
C SER A 74 -5.07 -7.36 -12.12
N LYS A 75 -4.59 -7.02 -13.33
CA LYS A 75 -3.73 -7.91 -14.13
C LYS A 75 -2.26 -7.58 -14.07
N GLN A 76 -1.90 -6.40 -13.60
CA GLN A 76 -0.52 -5.96 -13.48
C GLN A 76 -0.22 -5.45 -12.06
N ILE A 77 1.05 -5.58 -11.67
CA ILE A 77 1.59 -4.99 -10.44
C ILE A 77 2.77 -4.11 -10.84
N ALA A 78 2.72 -2.84 -10.44
CA ALA A 78 3.89 -1.97 -10.47
C ALA A 78 4.49 -1.87 -9.08
N PHE A 79 5.80 -1.70 -8.99
CA PHE A 79 6.55 -1.65 -7.73
C PHE A 79 7.86 -0.89 -7.91
N ALA A 80 8.46 -0.48 -6.80
CA ALA A 80 9.80 0.09 -6.78
C ALA A 80 10.84 -1.00 -6.55
N SER A 81 12.00 -0.90 -7.24
CA SER A 81 13.13 -1.82 -7.04
C SER A 81 14.46 -1.08 -7.17
N ASP A 82 15.40 -1.38 -6.28
CA ASP A 82 16.75 -0.78 -6.26
C ASP A 82 17.78 -1.58 -7.06
N ARG A 83 17.36 -2.54 -7.88
CA ARG A 83 18.24 -3.44 -8.67
C ARG A 83 19.19 -2.72 -9.62
N ASN A 84 18.95 -1.45 -9.88
CA ASN A 84 19.81 -0.61 -10.74
C ASN A 84 20.55 0.50 -9.97
N GLY A 85 20.60 0.43 -8.62
CA GLY A 85 21.35 1.31 -7.74
C GLY A 85 20.51 2.28 -6.92
N ASN A 86 19.34 2.66 -7.39
CA ASN A 86 18.31 3.43 -6.68
C ASN A 86 16.93 2.84 -7.01
N PHE A 87 15.90 3.29 -6.31
CA PHE A 87 14.54 2.83 -6.59
C PHE A 87 14.03 3.40 -7.91
N ASP A 88 13.81 2.50 -8.86
CA ASP A 88 13.11 2.77 -10.12
C ASP A 88 11.76 2.06 -10.14
N LEU A 89 10.89 2.51 -11.03
CA LEU A 89 9.61 1.86 -11.28
C LEU A 89 9.74 0.66 -12.19
N PHE A 90 9.12 -0.43 -11.79
CA PHE A 90 8.96 -1.65 -12.58
C PHE A 90 7.49 -2.03 -12.69
N VAL A 91 7.13 -2.73 -13.74
CA VAL A 91 5.81 -3.33 -13.95
C VAL A 91 5.94 -4.78 -14.39
N MET A 92 5.08 -5.65 -13.87
CA MET A 92 5.02 -7.06 -14.25
C MET A 92 3.56 -7.54 -14.31
N SER A 93 3.33 -8.73 -14.87
CA SER A 93 2.06 -9.43 -14.73
C SER A 93 1.76 -9.71 -13.25
N ALA A 94 0.49 -9.64 -12.86
CA ALA A 94 0.04 -10.05 -11.53
C ALA A 94 0.29 -11.55 -11.25
N ASP A 95 0.50 -12.36 -12.28
CA ASP A 95 0.88 -13.77 -12.14
C ASP A 95 2.39 -14.00 -12.04
N GLY A 96 3.16 -12.90 -11.95
CA GLY A 96 4.61 -12.94 -11.91
C GLY A 96 5.26 -12.96 -13.29
N GLY A 97 6.56 -13.27 -13.33
CA GLY A 97 7.36 -13.31 -14.54
C GLY A 97 8.31 -12.11 -14.67
N ALA A 98 8.77 -11.82 -15.89
CA ALA A 98 9.74 -10.76 -16.13
C ALA A 98 9.14 -9.39 -15.85
N ALA A 99 9.79 -8.62 -14.97
CA ALA A 99 9.44 -7.23 -14.72
C ALA A 99 10.16 -6.31 -15.70
N ARG A 100 9.44 -5.33 -16.22
CA ARG A 100 9.98 -4.30 -17.12
C ARG A 100 10.22 -3.00 -16.36
N ARG A 101 11.43 -2.45 -16.48
CA ARG A 101 11.79 -1.13 -15.94
C ARG A 101 11.09 -0.02 -16.73
N LEU A 102 10.49 0.94 -16.04
CA LEU A 102 9.77 2.07 -16.63
C LEU A 102 10.54 3.38 -16.56
N THR A 103 11.31 3.57 -15.48
CA THR A 103 12.03 4.81 -15.18
C THR A 103 13.51 4.53 -14.98
N THR A 104 14.34 5.57 -15.12
CA THR A 104 15.82 5.44 -15.09
C THR A 104 16.49 6.66 -14.47
N HIS A 105 15.78 7.48 -13.73
CA HIS A 105 16.35 8.66 -13.10
C HIS A 105 17.23 8.27 -11.89
N SER A 106 18.21 9.12 -11.53
CA SER A 106 19.09 8.88 -10.38
C SER A 106 18.44 9.14 -9.01
N ALA A 107 17.32 9.85 -8.97
CA ALA A 107 16.52 9.98 -7.74
C ALA A 107 15.63 8.73 -7.57
N SER A 108 15.35 8.38 -6.31
CA SER A 108 14.41 7.29 -6.02
C SER A 108 12.98 7.66 -6.41
N GLU A 109 12.31 6.73 -7.06
CA GLU A 109 10.97 6.86 -7.60
C GLU A 109 10.06 5.81 -6.95
N ILE A 110 9.02 6.26 -6.25
CA ILE A 110 8.13 5.39 -5.48
C ILE A 110 6.73 5.43 -6.09
N PRO A 111 6.17 4.31 -6.56
CA PRO A 111 4.85 4.28 -7.18
C PRO A 111 3.76 4.60 -6.16
N SER A 112 2.72 5.27 -6.61
CA SER A 112 1.57 5.68 -5.82
C SER A 112 0.28 5.01 -6.28
N THR A 113 -0.03 5.11 -7.58
CA THR A 113 -1.24 4.50 -8.16
C THR A 113 -1.14 4.42 -9.69
N PHE A 114 -1.95 3.56 -10.29
CA PHE A 114 -2.26 3.66 -11.72
C PHE A 114 -3.34 4.72 -11.95
N THR A 115 -3.35 5.33 -13.15
CA THR A 115 -4.53 6.08 -13.60
C THR A 115 -5.72 5.15 -13.78
N THR A 116 -6.95 5.68 -13.71
CA THR A 116 -8.19 4.89 -13.79
C THR A 116 -8.35 4.15 -15.12
N ASP A 117 -7.73 4.65 -16.20
CA ASP A 117 -7.68 4.02 -17.52
C ASP A 117 -6.54 2.99 -17.66
N GLY A 118 -5.67 2.87 -16.63
CA GLY A 118 -4.54 1.95 -16.62
C GLY A 118 -3.36 2.34 -17.52
N ASN A 119 -3.37 3.52 -18.14
CA ASN A 119 -2.36 3.92 -19.12
C ASN A 119 -1.09 4.51 -18.49
N TYR A 120 -1.18 5.07 -17.30
CA TYR A 120 -0.05 5.68 -16.60
C TYR A 120 0.06 5.18 -15.17
N ILE A 121 1.28 5.30 -14.63
CA ILE A 121 1.57 5.13 -13.21
C ILE A 121 1.97 6.49 -12.66
N LEU A 122 1.31 6.92 -11.56
CA LEU A 122 1.71 8.07 -10.78
C LEU A 122 2.73 7.63 -9.73
N PHE A 123 3.74 8.46 -9.50
CA PHE A 123 4.80 8.21 -8.55
C PHE A 123 5.35 9.49 -7.95
N SER A 124 5.97 9.37 -6.79
CA SER A 124 6.62 10.47 -6.09
C SER A 124 8.12 10.37 -6.26
N ALA A 125 8.77 11.49 -6.59
CA ALA A 125 10.22 11.59 -6.74
C ALA A 125 10.70 13.04 -6.61
N SER A 126 11.98 13.24 -6.35
CA SER A 126 12.64 14.55 -6.38
C SER A 126 13.49 14.65 -7.64
N ILE A 127 12.88 14.94 -8.79
CA ILE A 127 13.53 14.89 -10.11
C ILE A 127 13.98 16.26 -10.59
N GLN A 128 13.23 17.31 -10.28
CA GLN A 128 13.39 18.62 -10.91
C GLN A 128 14.14 19.65 -10.07
N ASP A 129 14.77 19.24 -8.98
CA ASP A 129 15.60 20.16 -8.21
C ASP A 129 16.89 20.47 -8.98
N PRO A 130 17.07 21.68 -9.52
CA PRO A 130 18.32 22.04 -10.14
C PRO A 130 19.45 22.05 -9.09
N ALA A 131 20.65 21.65 -9.48
CA ALA A 131 21.77 21.49 -8.56
C ALA A 131 22.11 22.77 -7.75
N ASN A 132 21.80 23.95 -8.27
CA ASN A 132 21.99 25.24 -7.60
C ASN A 132 20.85 25.58 -6.60
N SER A 133 19.77 24.83 -6.61
CA SER A 133 18.67 24.94 -5.62
C SER A 133 18.79 23.90 -4.50
N ALA A 134 19.79 23.04 -4.53
CA ALA A 134 20.04 21.98 -3.54
C ALA A 134 20.58 22.53 -2.20
N LEU A 135 20.04 23.64 -1.71
CA LEU A 135 20.32 24.17 -0.37
C LEU A 135 19.63 23.38 0.75
N PHE A 136 18.66 22.53 0.39
CA PHE A 136 17.96 21.63 1.29
C PHE A 136 18.13 20.19 0.85
N PRO A 137 18.02 19.21 1.77
CA PRO A 137 17.98 17.80 1.40
C PRO A 137 16.84 17.56 0.42
N THR A 138 17.15 17.38 -0.85
CA THR A 138 16.20 17.27 -1.97
C THR A 138 15.21 16.11 -1.79
N SER A 139 15.61 15.04 -1.11
CA SER A 139 14.77 13.89 -0.79
C SER A 139 13.64 14.16 0.21
N ALA A 140 13.63 15.33 0.88
CA ALA A 140 12.59 15.67 1.85
C ALA A 140 11.29 16.15 1.21
N MET A 141 11.38 16.75 0.01
CA MET A 141 10.24 17.33 -0.71
C MET A 141 10.15 16.68 -2.09
N THR A 142 9.19 15.79 -2.25
CA THR A 142 8.95 15.09 -3.52
C THR A 142 7.89 15.81 -4.33
N GLU A 143 7.95 15.69 -5.65
CA GLU A 143 6.89 16.09 -6.57
C GLU A 143 6.13 14.85 -7.06
N LEU A 144 4.96 15.06 -7.64
CA LEU A 144 4.15 14.01 -8.24
C LEU A 144 4.37 13.98 -9.75
N TYR A 145 4.75 12.80 -10.24
CA TYR A 145 4.99 12.52 -11.65
C TYR A 145 4.10 11.40 -12.16
N LYS A 146 4.04 11.23 -13.47
CA LYS A 146 3.46 10.07 -14.15
C LYS A 146 4.38 9.57 -15.25
N VAL A 147 4.33 8.27 -15.52
CA VAL A 147 5.01 7.61 -16.62
C VAL A 147 4.05 6.65 -17.34
N PRO A 148 4.09 6.54 -18.69
CA PRO A 148 3.29 5.56 -19.39
C PRO A 148 3.60 4.13 -18.92
N VAL A 149 2.59 3.29 -18.76
CA VAL A 149 2.76 1.86 -18.41
C VAL A 149 3.63 1.14 -19.45
N THR A 150 3.63 1.62 -20.69
CA THR A 150 4.50 1.11 -21.76
C THR A 150 5.96 1.58 -21.66
N GLY A 151 6.28 2.45 -20.70
CA GLY A 151 7.55 3.19 -20.61
C GLY A 151 7.55 4.43 -21.51
N GLY A 152 8.52 5.28 -21.34
CA GLY A 152 8.64 6.52 -22.12
C GLY A 152 8.96 7.72 -21.24
N ARG A 153 8.56 8.90 -21.71
CA ARG A 153 8.87 10.15 -21.03
C ARG A 153 8.05 10.30 -19.76
N THR A 154 8.72 10.62 -18.66
CA THR A 154 8.11 11.06 -17.40
C THR A 154 7.56 12.49 -17.53
N GLU A 155 6.38 12.74 -16.99
CA GLU A 155 5.72 14.04 -16.95
C GLU A 155 5.37 14.42 -15.51
N GLN A 156 5.63 15.66 -15.13
CA GLN A 156 5.22 16.19 -13.83
C GLN A 156 3.70 16.42 -13.80
N VAL A 157 3.05 15.96 -12.75
CA VAL A 157 1.61 16.15 -12.49
C VAL A 157 1.39 17.31 -11.53
N LEU A 158 2.11 17.32 -10.41
CA LEU A 158 2.08 18.38 -9.40
C LEU A 158 3.51 18.68 -8.92
N GLY A 159 3.82 19.96 -8.73
CA GLY A 159 5.01 20.40 -8.02
C GLY A 159 4.85 20.35 -6.49
N THR A 160 3.66 20.09 -5.99
CA THR A 160 3.36 19.93 -4.56
C THR A 160 3.65 18.50 -4.14
N PRO A 161 4.27 18.27 -2.98
CA PRO A 161 4.44 16.93 -2.44
C PRO A 161 3.08 16.23 -2.28
N ALA A 162 2.90 15.16 -3.04
CA ALA A 162 1.68 14.36 -3.02
C ALA A 162 2.05 12.88 -3.06
N GLU A 163 1.70 12.15 -2.02
CA GLU A 163 1.99 10.73 -1.85
C GLU A 163 0.68 9.96 -1.65
N MET A 164 0.71 8.64 -1.84
CA MET A 164 -0.44 7.75 -1.62
C MET A 164 -1.71 8.23 -2.33
N VAL A 165 -1.58 8.53 -3.61
CA VAL A 165 -2.67 9.02 -4.45
C VAL A 165 -3.75 7.95 -4.61
N CYS A 166 -5.01 8.34 -4.46
CA CYS A 166 -6.17 7.50 -4.74
C CYS A 166 -7.17 8.28 -5.59
N PHE A 167 -7.38 7.84 -6.83
CA PHE A 167 -8.35 8.48 -7.73
C PHE A 167 -9.78 8.15 -7.33
N ASP A 168 -10.67 9.07 -7.60
CA ASP A 168 -12.11 8.79 -7.70
C ASP A 168 -12.40 7.98 -8.99
N LYS A 169 -13.63 7.54 -9.16
CA LYS A 169 -14.04 6.77 -10.35
C LYS A 169 -13.93 7.54 -11.67
N SER A 170 -14.00 8.86 -11.62
CA SER A 170 -13.93 9.70 -12.82
C SER A 170 -12.50 9.88 -13.33
N GLY A 171 -11.49 9.66 -12.46
CA GLY A 171 -10.09 9.95 -12.73
C GLY A 171 -9.75 11.45 -12.79
N LYS A 172 -10.70 12.33 -12.46
CA LYS A 172 -10.52 13.78 -12.48
C LYS A 172 -10.15 14.33 -11.11
N THR A 173 -10.53 13.61 -10.07
CA THR A 173 -10.30 13.99 -8.68
C THR A 173 -9.50 12.89 -7.99
N PHE A 174 -8.57 13.27 -7.12
CA PHE A 174 -7.87 12.30 -6.31
C PHE A 174 -7.59 12.80 -4.90
N LEU A 175 -7.53 11.86 -3.98
CA LEU A 175 -7.02 12.05 -2.63
C LEU A 175 -5.51 11.88 -2.64
N TYR A 176 -4.82 12.59 -1.76
CA TYR A 176 -3.40 12.38 -1.50
C TYR A 176 -3.07 12.76 -0.05
N GLN A 177 -1.96 12.26 0.46
CA GLN A 177 -1.34 12.80 1.66
C GLN A 177 -0.24 13.78 1.26
N ASP A 178 -0.12 14.90 1.99
CA ASP A 178 0.99 15.83 1.78
C ASP A 178 2.27 15.33 2.47
N ARG A 179 3.36 16.04 2.22
CA ARG A 179 4.62 15.84 2.91
C ARG A 179 5.17 17.21 3.30
N LYS A 180 5.31 17.45 4.60
CA LYS A 180 5.78 18.72 5.15
C LYS A 180 7.23 18.68 5.61
N GLY A 181 7.87 17.52 5.52
CA GLY A 181 9.24 17.28 5.98
C GLY A 181 9.56 15.81 6.10
N PHE A 182 10.62 15.52 6.85
CA PHE A 182 11.07 14.15 7.08
C PHE A 182 10.58 13.67 8.46
N GLU A 183 9.75 12.62 8.47
CA GLU A 183 9.29 11.95 9.69
C GLU A 183 9.48 10.44 9.54
N ASP A 184 9.85 9.77 10.65
CA ASP A 184 9.95 8.32 10.69
C ASP A 184 8.56 7.67 10.55
N GLU A 185 8.31 7.02 9.43
CA GLU A 185 7.06 6.31 9.16
C GLU A 185 6.82 5.12 10.09
N TRP A 186 7.87 4.62 10.73
CA TRP A 186 7.82 3.48 11.63
C TRP A 186 7.58 3.87 13.09
N ARG A 187 7.51 5.17 13.40
CA ARG A 187 7.18 5.66 14.73
C ARG A 187 5.89 5.00 15.27
N LYS A 188 5.81 4.83 16.56
CA LYS A 188 4.73 4.04 17.17
C LYS A 188 3.83 4.83 18.11
N HIS A 189 4.37 5.63 19.00
CA HIS A 189 3.63 6.23 20.13
C HIS A 189 3.99 7.69 20.42
N HIS A 190 4.63 8.40 19.53
CA HIS A 190 4.82 9.83 19.67
C HIS A 190 4.15 10.58 18.51
N THR A 191 3.69 11.79 18.79
CA THR A 191 3.13 12.69 17.79
C THR A 191 4.26 13.56 17.25
N SER A 192 4.39 13.62 15.93
CA SER A 192 5.35 14.50 15.24
C SER A 192 4.85 15.94 15.23
N SER A 193 5.78 16.89 15.14
CA SER A 193 5.47 18.28 14.78
C SER A 193 5.31 18.51 13.26
N ILE A 194 5.67 17.50 12.46
CA ILE A 194 5.63 17.52 10.99
C ILE A 194 4.66 16.43 10.54
N THR A 195 3.37 16.68 10.70
CA THR A 195 2.31 15.71 10.43
C THR A 195 1.73 15.92 9.03
N ARG A 196 1.41 14.81 8.37
CA ARG A 196 0.71 14.79 7.08
C ARG A 196 -0.76 15.07 7.27
N ASP A 197 -1.38 15.67 6.28
CA ASP A 197 -2.83 15.81 6.15
C ASP A 197 -3.32 15.10 4.89
N VAL A 198 -4.61 14.76 4.88
CA VAL A 198 -5.31 14.26 3.69
C VAL A 198 -5.89 15.43 2.91
N TRP A 199 -5.57 15.47 1.63
CA TRP A 199 -5.99 16.49 0.69
C TRP A 199 -6.81 15.90 -0.46
N LEU A 200 -7.68 16.70 -1.02
CA LEU A 200 -8.38 16.45 -2.27
C LEU A 200 -7.84 17.39 -3.34
N TYR A 201 -7.50 16.84 -4.50
CA TYR A 201 -7.15 17.61 -5.68
C TYR A 201 -8.18 17.41 -6.78
N ASP A 202 -8.65 18.49 -7.36
CA ASP A 202 -9.54 18.52 -8.52
C ASP A 202 -8.72 19.01 -9.73
N SER A 203 -8.49 18.12 -10.69
CA SER A 203 -7.65 18.41 -11.87
C SER A 203 -8.34 19.31 -12.90
N GLU A 204 -9.67 19.47 -12.85
CA GLU A 204 -10.39 20.34 -13.80
C GLU A 204 -10.18 21.82 -13.49
N ASN A 205 -10.02 22.17 -12.21
CA ASN A 205 -9.84 23.55 -11.79
C ASN A 205 -8.53 23.81 -11.03
N GLY A 206 -7.68 22.78 -10.86
CA GLY A 206 -6.42 22.88 -10.14
C GLY A 206 -6.56 23.14 -8.65
N LYS A 207 -7.72 22.83 -8.05
CA LYS A 207 -8.02 23.17 -6.66
C LYS A 207 -7.55 22.09 -5.70
N HIS A 208 -6.82 22.52 -4.67
CA HIS A 208 -6.48 21.70 -3.52
C HIS A 208 -7.38 22.03 -2.34
N THR A 209 -7.90 21.01 -1.65
CA THR A 209 -8.74 21.17 -0.46
C THR A 209 -8.19 20.26 0.66
N ASN A 210 -7.77 20.87 1.78
CA ASN A 210 -7.37 20.09 2.96
C ASN A 210 -8.63 19.53 3.63
N LEU A 211 -8.72 18.21 3.77
CA LEU A 211 -9.86 17.50 4.35
C LEU A 211 -9.70 17.21 5.84
N THR A 212 -8.47 17.18 6.36
CA THR A 212 -8.22 16.67 7.72
C THR A 212 -7.36 17.58 8.59
N ALA A 213 -7.22 18.86 8.31
CA ALA A 213 -6.42 19.82 9.08
C ALA A 213 -6.43 19.53 10.60
N HIS A 214 -5.49 18.72 11.08
CA HIS A 214 -5.41 18.20 12.45
C HIS A 214 -3.97 18.22 12.96
N ALA A 215 -3.78 18.34 14.29
CA ALA A 215 -2.45 18.36 14.91
C ALA A 215 -1.71 17.01 14.85
N GLY A 216 -2.45 15.87 14.73
CA GLY A 216 -1.88 14.54 14.53
C GLY A 216 -1.78 14.17 13.05
N GLU A 217 -1.03 13.11 12.74
CA GLU A 217 -0.83 12.67 11.37
C GLU A 217 -2.05 11.93 10.82
N ASP A 218 -2.47 12.34 9.62
CA ASP A 218 -3.50 11.72 8.81
C ASP A 218 -2.91 11.27 7.47
N ARG A 219 -3.05 9.97 7.12
CA ARG A 219 -2.36 9.41 5.95
C ARG A 219 -3.09 8.22 5.31
N ASN A 220 -2.55 7.74 4.18
CA ASN A 220 -3.09 6.61 3.41
C ASN A 220 -4.59 6.76 3.08
N PRO A 221 -5.01 7.86 2.44
CA PRO A 221 -6.42 8.05 2.12
C PRO A 221 -6.86 7.12 0.99
N VAL A 222 -8.09 6.58 1.11
CA VAL A 222 -8.73 5.78 0.07
C VAL A 222 -10.20 6.15 -0.07
N PHE A 223 -10.71 6.17 -1.30
CA PHE A 223 -12.14 6.28 -1.54
C PHE A 223 -12.86 4.96 -1.27
N ALA A 224 -14.04 5.05 -0.68
CA ALA A 224 -14.99 3.94 -0.72
C ALA A 224 -15.55 3.76 -2.14
N PRO A 225 -16.12 2.57 -2.45
CA PRO A 225 -16.73 2.33 -3.76
C PRO A 225 -17.90 3.24 -4.10
N ASP A 226 -18.50 3.90 -3.11
CA ASP A 226 -19.55 4.91 -3.32
C ASP A 226 -19.02 6.23 -3.90
N GLY A 227 -17.68 6.44 -3.85
CA GLY A 227 -17.03 7.68 -4.28
C GLY A 227 -17.35 8.89 -3.39
N GLN A 228 -18.04 8.67 -2.26
CA GLN A 228 -18.48 9.74 -1.34
C GLN A 228 -17.88 9.63 0.06
N THR A 229 -17.41 8.45 0.42
CA THR A 229 -16.80 8.19 1.72
C THR A 229 -15.30 8.06 1.57
N VAL A 230 -14.54 8.75 2.42
CA VAL A 230 -13.09 8.66 2.51
C VAL A 230 -12.73 7.84 3.76
N TYR A 231 -11.83 6.86 3.60
CA TYR A 231 -11.17 6.17 4.69
C TYR A 231 -9.70 6.59 4.74
N PHE A 232 -9.14 6.68 5.94
CA PHE A 232 -7.75 7.09 6.12
C PHE A 232 -7.21 6.60 7.48
N LEU A 233 -5.91 6.65 7.66
CA LEU A 233 -5.25 6.37 8.93
C LEU A 233 -5.04 7.67 9.70
N SER A 234 -5.35 7.66 11.00
CA SER A 234 -5.15 8.80 11.89
C SER A 234 -4.67 8.37 13.26
N GLU A 235 -3.82 9.18 13.88
CA GLU A 235 -3.34 8.98 15.26
C GLU A 235 -4.08 9.82 16.30
N ARG A 236 -5.22 10.45 15.95
CA ARG A 236 -5.94 11.45 16.78
C ARG A 236 -6.42 10.96 18.13
N ASP A 237 -6.60 9.65 18.31
CA ASP A 237 -7.12 9.05 19.55
C ASP A 237 -6.01 8.43 20.42
N GLY A 238 -4.90 9.14 20.64
CA GLY A 238 -3.91 8.73 21.64
C GLY A 238 -2.63 8.11 21.09
N GLY A 239 -2.14 8.57 19.93
CA GLY A 239 -0.80 8.28 19.44
C GLY A 239 -0.62 6.90 18.80
N THR A 240 -1.71 6.23 18.42
CA THR A 240 -1.70 4.98 17.66
C THR A 240 -2.61 5.11 16.44
N PHE A 241 -2.08 4.81 15.26
CA PHE A 241 -2.88 4.88 14.03
C PHE A 241 -4.02 3.89 14.04
N ASN A 242 -5.21 4.40 13.76
CA ASN A 242 -6.44 3.66 13.52
C ASN A 242 -7.07 4.10 12.19
N VAL A 243 -8.00 3.29 11.68
CA VAL A 243 -8.81 3.65 10.50
C VAL A 243 -9.96 4.54 10.94
N TYR A 244 -10.12 5.65 10.24
CA TYR A 244 -11.22 6.59 10.35
C TYR A 244 -11.91 6.74 9.00
N SER A 245 -13.12 7.29 9.01
CA SER A 245 -13.85 7.64 7.80
C SER A 245 -14.70 8.88 7.98
N PHE A 246 -14.97 9.57 6.88
CA PHE A 246 -15.91 10.68 6.80
C PHE A 246 -16.55 10.75 5.41
N PRO A 247 -17.76 11.33 5.29
CA PRO A 247 -18.31 11.72 3.99
C PRO A 247 -17.52 12.92 3.43
N ILE A 248 -17.15 12.89 2.16
CA ILE A 248 -16.37 13.97 1.52
C ILE A 248 -17.09 15.33 1.58
N SER A 249 -18.42 15.30 1.56
CA SER A 249 -19.26 16.49 1.71
C SER A 249 -19.28 17.09 3.13
N SER A 250 -18.81 16.32 4.13
CA SER A 250 -18.79 16.72 5.54
C SER A 250 -17.59 16.08 6.26
N PRO A 251 -16.36 16.55 5.99
CA PRO A 251 -15.15 15.97 6.59
C PRO A 251 -15.13 15.99 8.13
N GLN A 252 -15.90 16.88 8.75
CA GLN A 252 -16.02 16.97 10.22
C GLN A 252 -16.83 15.81 10.82
N SER A 253 -17.63 15.09 10.01
CA SER A 253 -18.47 13.96 10.46
C SER A 253 -17.66 12.68 10.55
N LEU A 254 -16.61 12.71 11.36
CA LEU A 254 -15.67 11.60 11.55
C LEU A 254 -16.31 10.40 12.25
N LYS A 255 -15.93 9.21 11.77
CA LYS A 255 -16.27 7.92 12.40
C LYS A 255 -15.00 7.11 12.60
N THR A 256 -14.79 6.61 13.81
CA THR A 256 -13.73 5.65 14.10
C THR A 256 -14.16 4.27 13.61
N VAL A 257 -13.33 3.63 12.80
CA VAL A 257 -13.58 2.30 12.21
C VAL A 257 -12.90 1.21 13.02
N THR A 258 -11.64 1.46 13.46
CA THR A 258 -10.87 0.53 14.30
C THR A 258 -10.49 1.18 15.62
N HIS A 259 -10.27 0.37 16.67
CA HIS A 259 -10.00 0.85 18.04
C HIS A 259 -8.80 0.15 18.65
N PHE A 260 -7.72 0.00 17.89
CA PHE A 260 -6.49 -0.60 18.38
C PHE A 260 -5.73 0.35 19.31
N LYS A 261 -5.09 -0.22 20.34
CA LYS A 261 -4.34 0.56 21.35
C LYS A 261 -2.86 0.20 21.42
N THR A 262 -2.49 -1.00 20.99
CA THR A 262 -1.15 -1.56 21.20
C THR A 262 -0.21 -1.32 20.03
N HIS A 263 -0.70 -1.51 18.80
CA HIS A 263 0.07 -1.38 17.57
C HIS A 263 -0.63 -0.44 16.60
N PRO A 264 0.11 0.30 15.77
CA PRO A 264 -0.49 1.12 14.73
C PRO A 264 -1.03 0.26 13.58
N VAL A 265 -2.14 0.69 13.00
CA VAL A 265 -2.59 0.25 11.68
C VAL A 265 -1.70 0.89 10.63
N ARG A 266 -1.32 0.13 9.58
CA ARG A 266 -0.45 0.62 8.49
C ARG A 266 -0.96 0.13 7.13
N PHE A 267 -0.55 0.81 6.06
CA PHE A 267 -0.75 0.38 4.66
C PHE A 267 -2.23 0.15 4.28
N LEU A 268 -3.07 1.16 4.54
CA LEU A 268 -4.49 1.07 4.21
C LEU A 268 -4.73 1.06 2.70
N SER A 269 -5.52 0.10 2.24
CA SER A 269 -6.03 0.02 0.86
C SER A 269 -7.47 -0.47 0.81
N MET A 270 -8.14 -0.29 -0.35
CA MET A 270 -9.55 -0.62 -0.53
C MET A 270 -9.77 -1.31 -1.87
N GLY A 271 -10.44 -2.46 -1.85
CA GLY A 271 -10.96 -3.09 -3.07
C GLY A 271 -12.27 -2.46 -3.53
N SER A 272 -12.59 -2.55 -4.82
CA SER A 272 -13.83 -2.01 -5.38
C SER A 272 -15.11 -2.65 -4.82
N ASN A 273 -14.96 -3.79 -4.15
CA ASN A 273 -16.03 -4.46 -3.38
C ASN A 273 -16.24 -3.88 -1.97
N GLY A 274 -15.46 -2.84 -1.58
CA GLY A 274 -15.51 -2.20 -0.27
C GLY A 274 -14.76 -2.95 0.84
N THR A 275 -13.91 -3.92 0.49
CA THR A 275 -13.04 -4.58 1.46
C THR A 275 -11.85 -3.69 1.76
N LEU A 276 -11.69 -3.26 3.01
CA LEU A 276 -10.49 -2.64 3.52
C LEU A 276 -9.41 -3.69 3.75
N CYS A 277 -8.17 -3.36 3.38
CA CYS A 277 -7.00 -4.14 3.70
C CYS A 277 -5.95 -3.24 4.37
N TYR A 278 -5.33 -3.74 5.43
CA TYR A 278 -4.28 -3.03 6.18
C TYR A 278 -3.42 -4.04 6.95
N THR A 279 -2.31 -3.60 7.51
CA THR A 279 -1.57 -4.42 8.47
C THR A 279 -1.82 -3.98 9.89
N TYR A 280 -1.87 -4.95 10.80
CA TYR A 280 -1.86 -4.76 12.24
C TYR A 280 -0.97 -5.83 12.87
N ASP A 281 -0.09 -5.44 13.78
CA ASP A 281 0.88 -6.34 14.43
C ASP A 281 1.67 -7.19 13.42
N GLY A 282 2.07 -6.58 12.31
CA GLY A 282 2.85 -7.23 11.25
C GLY A 282 2.10 -8.25 10.39
N ARG A 283 0.77 -8.31 10.48
CA ARG A 283 -0.09 -9.25 9.74
C ARG A 283 -1.07 -8.52 8.83
N ASN A 284 -1.45 -9.16 7.72
CA ASN A 284 -2.52 -8.66 6.86
C ASN A 284 -3.89 -8.85 7.52
N ILE A 285 -4.70 -7.80 7.49
CA ILE A 285 -6.06 -7.80 8.00
C ILE A 285 -6.98 -7.34 6.87
N THR A 286 -8.10 -8.06 6.69
CA THR A 286 -9.19 -7.60 5.82
C THR A 286 -10.44 -7.33 6.64
N LEU A 287 -11.15 -6.26 6.28
CA LEU A 287 -12.40 -5.84 6.91
C LEU A 287 -13.46 -5.56 5.84
N LYS A 288 -14.50 -6.39 5.79
CA LYS A 288 -15.55 -6.25 4.80
C LYS A 288 -16.53 -5.13 5.16
N ASN A 289 -17.11 -4.46 4.18
CA ASN A 289 -18.01 -3.32 4.36
C ASN A 289 -19.21 -3.64 5.28
N LYS A 290 -19.76 -4.86 5.24
CA LYS A 290 -20.83 -5.30 6.15
C LYS A 290 -20.40 -5.35 7.62
N GLU A 291 -19.13 -5.57 7.90
CA GLU A 291 -18.54 -5.62 9.25
C GLU A 291 -18.22 -4.22 9.76
N ILE A 292 -17.85 -3.30 8.87
CA ILE A 292 -17.62 -1.87 9.18
C ILE A 292 -18.89 -1.26 9.77
N ASN A 293 -20.05 -1.62 9.24
CA ASN A 293 -21.35 -1.10 9.68
C ASN A 293 -21.96 -1.81 10.91
N ARG A 294 -21.38 -2.95 11.33
CA ARG A 294 -21.79 -3.69 12.53
C ARG A 294 -20.87 -3.36 13.71
N ARG A 295 -21.19 -2.34 14.48
CA ARG A 295 -20.45 -1.85 15.65
C ARG A 295 -20.16 -2.86 16.77
N LYS A 296 -20.35 -4.16 16.59
CA LYS A 296 -20.21 -5.20 17.65
C LYS A 296 -19.65 -6.55 17.19
N SER A 297 -19.03 -6.70 16.03
CA SER A 297 -18.51 -8.02 15.69
C SER A 297 -17.04 -8.17 16.09
N LYS A 298 -16.78 -9.18 16.91
CA LYS A 298 -15.48 -9.64 17.40
C LYS A 298 -14.60 -10.33 16.33
N SER A 299 -14.94 -10.29 15.06
CA SER A 299 -14.24 -11.03 14.01
C SER A 299 -13.52 -10.09 13.06
N ILE A 300 -12.33 -9.65 13.46
CA ILE A 300 -11.31 -9.23 12.52
C ILE A 300 -10.74 -10.53 11.93
N SER A 301 -11.05 -10.83 10.67
CA SER A 301 -10.41 -11.96 10.01
C SER A 301 -8.98 -11.58 9.65
N SER A 302 -8.02 -12.06 10.45
CA SER A 302 -6.62 -12.05 10.04
C SER A 302 -6.47 -12.96 8.83
N VAL A 303 -5.96 -12.41 7.74
CA VAL A 303 -5.58 -13.22 6.57
C VAL A 303 -4.36 -14.03 6.97
N MET A 304 -4.55 -15.34 7.21
CA MET A 304 -3.43 -16.23 7.50
C MET A 304 -2.63 -16.42 6.22
N THR A 305 -1.52 -15.69 6.12
CA THR A 305 -0.52 -15.83 5.05
C THR A 305 0.47 -16.90 5.48
N LYS A 306 0.67 -17.92 4.66
CA LYS A 306 1.74 -18.90 4.79
C LYS A 306 2.74 -18.65 3.69
N ILE A 307 4.02 -18.57 4.01
CA ILE A 307 5.14 -18.52 3.05
C ILE A 307 5.85 -19.87 3.14
N GLN A 308 6.02 -20.53 2.00
CA GLN A 308 6.78 -21.78 1.89
C GLN A 308 8.27 -21.49 1.74
#